data_fe42627c56619bc60e2fe758dd112011
#
_entry.id   fe42627c56619bc60e2fe758dd112011
#
_cell.length_a   1.000
_cell.length_b   1.000
_cell.length_c   1.000
_cell.angle_alpha   90.00
_cell.angle_beta   90.00
_cell.angle_gamma   90.00
#
_symmetry.space_group_name_H-M   'P 1'
#
loop_
_entity.id
_entity.type
_entity.pdbx_description
1 polymer ?
#
loop_
_entity_poly.entity_id
_entity_poly.type
_entity_poly.pdbx_seq_one_letter_code
_entity_poly.pdbx_strand_id
1 'polypeptide(L)'
;MKEKKNFWDRNARIYNRFMRKDRAAYETMYALIRPVVKAKTVLELATGTGLIAKHIVNAAAHIEATDASAEMIAEAKRDNRSAKLHFSVQDMFCLPHADGSFDAVIVSNALHIVPQPEKALREIRRVLKDDGVLIARAWRSCRLNRSSSI
;
A
#
# COMPACT_ATOMS: atom_id res chain seq x y z
N MET A 1 -20.81 -4.89 -22.43
CA MET A 1 -20.15 -5.94 -21.59
C MET A 1 -20.04 -5.41 -20.17
N LYS A 2 -20.67 -6.04 -19.21
CA LYS A 2 -20.43 -5.75 -17.80
C LYS A 2 -19.04 -6.30 -17.46
N GLU A 3 -18.09 -5.42 -17.14
CA GLU A 3 -16.82 -5.84 -16.53
C GLU A 3 -17.14 -6.72 -15.31
N LYS A 4 -16.55 -7.90 -15.29
CA LYS A 4 -16.65 -8.75 -14.09
C LYS A 4 -15.94 -8.03 -12.97
N LYS A 5 -16.71 -7.46 -12.03
CA LYS A 5 -16.15 -6.95 -10.78
C LYS A 5 -15.27 -8.04 -10.18
N ASN A 6 -14.03 -7.70 -9.89
CA ASN A 6 -13.12 -8.64 -9.27
C ASN A 6 -13.58 -8.98 -7.83
N PHE A 7 -12.96 -9.99 -7.23
CA PHE A 7 -13.28 -10.41 -5.86
C PHE A 7 -13.20 -9.26 -4.85
N TRP A 8 -12.20 -8.38 -5.00
CA TRP A 8 -11.97 -7.28 -4.09
C TRP A 8 -13.02 -6.18 -4.20
N ASP A 9 -13.50 -5.89 -5.41
CA ASP A 9 -14.60 -4.93 -5.63
C ASP A 9 -15.86 -5.33 -4.88
N ARG A 10 -16.18 -6.64 -4.88
CA ARG A 10 -17.37 -7.17 -4.21
C ARG A 10 -17.24 -7.24 -2.69
N ASN A 11 -16.05 -7.30 -2.17
CA ASN A 11 -15.79 -7.59 -0.76
C ASN A 11 -15.14 -6.42 0.02
N ALA A 12 -15.12 -5.21 -0.54
CA ALA A 12 -14.47 -4.05 0.09
C ALA A 12 -14.95 -3.79 1.53
N ARG A 13 -16.26 -3.86 1.78
CA ARG A 13 -16.84 -3.66 3.12
C ARG A 13 -16.49 -4.80 4.08
N ILE A 14 -16.54 -6.04 3.60
CA ILE A 14 -16.21 -7.23 4.38
C ILE A 14 -14.72 -7.24 4.70
N TYR A 15 -13.88 -6.86 3.75
CA TYR A 15 -12.43 -6.71 3.93
C TYR A 15 -12.11 -5.72 5.06
N ASN A 16 -12.74 -4.55 5.06
CA ASN A 16 -12.53 -3.54 6.09
C ASN A 16 -12.93 -4.05 7.48
N ARG A 17 -14.06 -4.75 7.59
CA ARG A 17 -14.50 -5.38 8.84
C ARG A 17 -13.53 -6.45 9.33
N PHE A 18 -13.01 -7.27 8.42
CA PHE A 18 -12.05 -8.32 8.73
C PHE A 18 -10.72 -7.76 9.26
N MET A 19 -10.24 -6.67 8.66
CA MET A 19 -8.99 -6.02 9.06
C MET A 19 -9.05 -5.38 10.45
N ARG A 20 -10.24 -5.05 10.95
CA ARG A 20 -10.43 -4.52 12.32
C ARG A 20 -10.22 -5.55 13.42
N LYS A 21 -10.31 -6.84 13.13
CA LYS A 21 -10.16 -7.91 14.14
C LYS A 21 -8.74 -8.07 14.66
N ASP A 22 -7.74 -7.64 13.91
CA ASP A 22 -6.32 -7.75 14.31
C ASP A 22 -5.70 -6.39 14.63
N ARG A 23 -6.42 -5.60 15.41
CA ARG A 23 -6.08 -4.22 15.71
C ARG A 23 -4.69 -4.05 16.34
N ALA A 24 -4.30 -4.92 17.26
CA ALA A 24 -3.03 -4.82 17.96
C ALA A 24 -1.83 -4.99 17.01
N ALA A 25 -1.90 -5.95 16.08
CA ALA A 25 -0.86 -6.16 15.07
C ALA A 25 -0.74 -4.96 14.12
N TYR A 26 -1.86 -4.36 13.72
CA TYR A 26 -1.87 -3.15 12.89
C TYR A 26 -1.30 -1.95 13.63
N GLU A 27 -1.65 -1.71 14.90
CA GLU A 27 -1.09 -0.61 15.69
C GLU A 27 0.44 -0.73 15.82
N THR A 28 0.95 -1.93 16.04
CA THR A 28 2.39 -2.20 16.06
C THR A 28 3.04 -1.86 14.71
N MET A 29 2.41 -2.26 13.62
CA MET A 29 2.88 -1.97 12.27
C MET A 29 2.92 -0.46 11.99
N TYR A 30 1.87 0.28 12.35
CA TYR A 30 1.85 1.73 12.17
C TYR A 30 2.98 2.40 12.96
N ALA A 31 3.22 1.97 14.19
CA ALA A 31 4.29 2.49 15.02
C ALA A 31 5.68 2.26 14.41
N LEU A 32 5.88 1.14 13.72
CA LEU A 32 7.12 0.82 13.01
C LEU A 32 7.28 1.63 11.71
N ILE A 33 6.19 1.89 11.01
CA ILE A 33 6.21 2.60 9.71
C ILE A 33 6.40 4.11 9.90
N ARG A 34 5.74 4.72 10.88
CA ARG A 34 5.74 6.19 11.06
C ARG A 34 7.15 6.82 11.07
N PRO A 35 8.13 6.31 11.82
CA PRO A 35 9.48 6.88 11.79
C PRO A 35 10.15 6.78 10.42
N VAL A 36 9.88 5.71 9.67
CA VAL A 36 10.48 5.47 8.35
C VAL A 36 9.93 6.45 7.30
N VAL A 37 8.66 6.80 7.37
CA VAL A 37 8.00 7.69 6.40
C VAL A 37 7.98 9.14 6.83
N LYS A 38 8.55 9.48 7.97
CA LYS A 38 8.51 10.85 8.53
C LYS A 38 9.03 11.88 7.53
N ALA A 39 8.16 12.85 7.22
CA ALA A 39 8.42 13.95 6.28
C ALA A 39 8.79 13.49 4.85
N LYS A 40 8.35 12.29 4.45
CA LYS A 40 8.66 11.70 3.14
C LYS A 40 7.45 11.68 2.21
N THR A 41 7.71 11.63 0.91
CA THR A 41 6.73 11.37 -0.14
C THR A 41 6.61 9.88 -0.34
N VAL A 42 5.41 9.33 -0.13
CA VAL A 42 5.15 7.90 -0.03
C VAL A 42 4.16 7.46 -1.10
N LEU A 43 4.44 6.33 -1.72
CA LEU A 43 3.48 5.58 -2.55
C LEU A 43 3.06 4.32 -1.81
N GLU A 44 1.76 4.10 -1.66
CA GLU A 44 1.23 2.82 -1.18
C GLU A 44 0.54 2.08 -2.32
N LEU A 45 0.95 0.85 -2.55
CA LEU A 45 0.34 -0.07 -3.53
C LEU A 45 -0.57 -1.06 -2.80
N ALA A 46 -1.66 -1.44 -3.46
CA ALA A 46 -2.67 -2.33 -2.89
C ALA A 46 -3.19 -1.82 -1.53
N THR A 47 -3.52 -0.54 -1.47
CA THR A 47 -3.96 0.13 -0.24
C THR A 47 -5.27 -0.42 0.32
N GLY A 48 -6.07 -1.08 -0.50
CA GLY A 48 -7.41 -1.53 -0.14
C GLY A 48 -8.31 -0.36 0.23
N THR A 49 -8.87 -0.38 1.42
CA THR A 49 -9.70 0.71 1.95
C THR A 49 -8.90 1.85 2.61
N GLY A 50 -7.58 1.84 2.45
CA GLY A 50 -6.72 2.92 2.91
C GLY A 50 -6.34 2.88 4.39
N LEU A 51 -6.46 1.73 5.03
CA LEU A 51 -6.27 1.60 6.47
C LEU A 51 -4.87 2.04 6.93
N ILE A 52 -3.83 1.56 6.28
CA ILE A 52 -2.44 1.93 6.60
C ILE A 52 -2.21 3.41 6.32
N ALA A 53 -2.51 3.87 5.12
CA ALA A 53 -2.31 5.27 4.72
C ALA A 53 -2.97 6.26 5.68
N LYS A 54 -4.21 6.00 6.08
CA LYS A 54 -4.96 6.85 7.02
C LYS A 54 -4.31 6.95 8.40
N HIS A 55 -3.65 5.89 8.86
CA HIS A 55 -3.01 5.84 10.18
C HIS A 55 -1.59 6.41 10.21
N ILE A 56 -0.94 6.55 9.05
CA ILE A 56 0.44 7.04 8.98
C ILE A 56 0.57 8.42 8.31
N VAL A 57 -0.51 8.94 7.72
CA VAL A 57 -0.46 10.18 6.92
C VAL A 57 0.06 11.39 7.68
N ASN A 58 -0.21 11.47 8.97
CA ASN A 58 0.27 12.60 9.78
C ASN A 58 1.80 12.64 9.90
N ALA A 59 2.47 11.51 9.80
CA ALA A 59 3.93 11.43 9.82
C ALA A 59 4.56 11.79 8.46
N ALA A 60 3.91 11.46 7.36
CA ALA A 60 4.43 11.67 6.00
C ALA A 60 4.28 13.14 5.54
N ALA A 61 5.04 13.52 4.51
CA ALA A 61 4.83 14.77 3.80
C ALA A 61 3.65 14.67 2.83
N HIS A 62 3.55 13.55 2.11
CA HIS A 62 2.48 13.27 1.17
C HIS A 62 2.38 11.75 0.94
N ILE A 63 1.15 11.23 0.77
CA ILE A 63 0.90 9.84 0.41
C ILE A 63 0.00 9.76 -0.81
N GLU A 64 0.48 9.08 -1.85
CA GLU A 64 -0.33 8.52 -2.92
C GLU A 64 -0.68 7.07 -2.56
N ALA A 65 -1.94 6.81 -2.26
CA ALA A 65 -2.43 5.48 -1.93
C ALA A 65 -3.26 4.91 -3.07
N THR A 66 -2.86 3.77 -3.59
CA THR A 66 -3.38 3.23 -4.85
C THR A 66 -3.86 1.80 -4.71
N ASP A 67 -4.82 1.43 -5.52
CA ASP A 67 -5.33 0.07 -5.65
C ASP A 67 -5.85 -0.15 -7.07
N ALA A 68 -5.83 -1.39 -7.53
CA ALA A 68 -6.44 -1.75 -8.82
C ALA A 68 -7.97 -1.79 -8.77
N SER A 69 -8.55 -1.91 -7.58
CA SER A 69 -9.99 -1.98 -7.35
C SER A 69 -10.61 -0.59 -7.18
N ALA A 70 -11.49 -0.22 -8.10
CA ALA A 70 -12.27 1.02 -7.99
C ALA A 70 -13.18 1.05 -6.76
N GLU A 71 -13.73 -0.09 -6.36
CA GLU A 71 -14.59 -0.20 -5.16
C GLU A 71 -13.79 0.01 -3.86
N MET A 72 -12.57 -0.52 -3.78
CA MET A 72 -11.66 -0.28 -2.66
C MET A 72 -11.32 1.20 -2.54
N ILE A 73 -10.98 1.85 -3.64
CA ILE A 73 -10.65 3.29 -3.66
C ILE A 73 -11.87 4.14 -3.32
N ALA A 74 -13.07 3.80 -3.80
CA ALA A 74 -14.29 4.50 -3.43
C ALA A 74 -14.55 4.43 -1.92
N GLU A 75 -14.37 3.26 -1.32
CA GLU A 75 -14.50 3.09 0.13
C GLU A 75 -13.41 3.86 0.90
N ALA A 76 -12.17 3.85 0.40
CA ALA A 76 -11.07 4.60 1.00
C ALA A 76 -11.31 6.10 1.02
N LYS A 77 -11.89 6.66 -0.04
CA LYS A 77 -12.18 8.10 -0.16
C LYS A 77 -13.29 8.60 0.77
N ARG A 78 -14.21 7.74 1.19
CA ARG A 78 -15.44 8.16 1.88
C ARG A 78 -15.23 9.02 3.12
N ASP A 79 -14.20 8.75 3.89
CA ASP A 79 -13.89 9.45 5.16
C ASP A 79 -12.53 10.16 5.16
N ASN A 80 -11.87 10.23 4.00
CA ASN A 80 -10.59 10.92 3.90
C ASN A 80 -10.78 12.44 3.90
N ARG A 81 -10.16 13.11 4.87
CA ARG A 81 -10.17 14.57 5.02
C ARG A 81 -8.77 15.19 4.97
N SER A 82 -7.73 14.37 4.81
CA SER A 82 -6.36 14.85 4.77
C SER A 82 -5.98 15.35 3.37
N ALA A 83 -5.49 16.59 3.28
CA ALA A 83 -4.94 17.13 2.04
C ALA A 83 -3.61 16.47 1.63
N LYS A 84 -2.94 15.78 2.55
CA LYS A 84 -1.68 15.05 2.30
C LYS A 84 -1.90 13.64 1.77
N LEU A 85 -3.12 13.13 1.77
CA LEU A 85 -3.47 11.78 1.37
C LEU A 85 -4.37 11.81 0.14
N HIS A 86 -3.89 11.23 -0.95
CA HIS A 86 -4.60 11.10 -2.19
C HIS A 86 -4.81 9.63 -2.56
N PHE A 87 -6.05 9.25 -2.85
CA PHE A 87 -6.41 7.90 -3.28
C PHE A 87 -6.71 7.86 -4.78
N SER A 88 -6.16 6.90 -5.49
CA SER A 88 -6.44 6.70 -6.91
C SER A 88 -6.36 5.25 -7.34
N VAL A 89 -7.08 4.91 -8.41
CA VAL A 89 -7.00 3.60 -9.05
C VAL A 89 -5.77 3.58 -9.95
N GLN A 90 -4.83 2.68 -9.69
CA GLN A 90 -3.61 2.50 -10.47
C GLN A 90 -3.22 1.03 -10.59
N ASP A 91 -2.53 0.72 -11.68
CA ASP A 91 -1.96 -0.59 -11.92
C ASP A 91 -0.50 -0.63 -11.42
N MET A 92 -0.20 -1.49 -10.45
CA MET A 92 1.16 -1.62 -9.91
C MET A 92 2.18 -2.16 -10.91
N PHE A 93 1.74 -2.76 -12.01
CA PHE A 93 2.61 -3.26 -13.08
C PHE A 93 2.97 -2.18 -14.11
N CYS A 94 2.29 -1.04 -14.08
CA CYS A 94 2.50 0.09 -14.97
C CYS A 94 2.11 1.39 -14.24
N LEU A 95 3.01 1.89 -13.41
CA LEU A 95 2.74 3.07 -12.57
C LEU A 95 2.86 4.36 -13.36
N PRO A 96 1.90 5.29 -13.24
CA PRO A 96 1.90 6.57 -13.97
C PRO A 96 2.79 7.63 -13.30
N HIS A 97 3.90 7.21 -12.74
CA HIS A 97 4.82 8.10 -12.03
C HIS A 97 6.19 8.10 -12.70
N ALA A 98 6.89 9.23 -12.64
CA ALA A 98 8.25 9.35 -13.14
C ALA A 98 9.24 8.54 -12.30
N ASP A 99 10.39 8.21 -12.89
CA ASP A 99 11.48 7.57 -12.18
C ASP A 99 11.90 8.42 -10.96
N GLY A 100 12.15 7.76 -9.84
CA GLY A 100 12.65 8.41 -8.64
C GLY A 100 11.70 9.43 -8.02
N SER A 101 10.39 9.20 -8.09
CA SER A 101 9.36 10.12 -7.58
C SER A 101 9.12 10.00 -6.06
N PHE A 102 9.43 8.86 -5.46
CA PHE A 102 9.05 8.55 -4.08
C PHE A 102 10.25 8.23 -3.19
N ASP A 103 10.17 8.70 -1.95
CA ASP A 103 11.13 8.36 -0.89
C ASP A 103 10.88 6.97 -0.31
N ALA A 104 9.63 6.55 -0.28
CA ALA A 104 9.23 5.24 0.23
C ALA A 104 8.07 4.67 -0.58
N VAL A 105 8.06 3.34 -0.74
CA VAL A 105 6.93 2.58 -1.27
C VAL A 105 6.50 1.55 -0.24
N ILE A 106 5.19 1.47 0.01
CA ILE A 106 4.59 0.51 0.94
C ILE A 106 3.76 -0.48 0.13
N VAL A 107 3.99 -1.77 0.36
CA VAL A 107 3.15 -2.87 -0.17
C VAL A 107 2.84 -3.84 0.95
N SER A 108 1.62 -3.87 1.41
CA SER A 108 1.19 -4.78 2.48
C SER A 108 0.28 -5.87 1.92
N ASN A 109 0.62 -7.12 2.19
CA ASN A 109 -0.20 -8.30 1.86
C ASN A 109 -0.56 -8.49 0.38
N ALA A 110 0.26 -8.02 -0.55
CA ALA A 110 -0.04 -8.10 -1.97
C ALA A 110 1.02 -8.82 -2.81
N LEU A 111 2.30 -8.57 -2.61
CA LEU A 111 3.36 -9.10 -3.48
C LEU A 111 3.37 -10.63 -3.59
N HIS A 112 2.92 -11.35 -2.56
CA HIS A 112 2.87 -12.81 -2.56
C HIS A 112 1.66 -13.41 -3.30
N ILE A 113 0.69 -12.60 -3.68
CA ILE A 113 -0.54 -13.04 -4.36
C ILE A 113 -0.71 -12.48 -5.77
N VAL A 114 0.11 -11.52 -6.19
CA VAL A 114 0.05 -10.98 -7.54
C VAL A 114 0.67 -11.96 -8.55
N PRO A 115 0.17 -12.01 -9.81
CA PRO A 115 0.61 -13.01 -10.78
C PRO A 115 2.05 -12.82 -11.28
N GLN A 116 2.58 -11.61 -11.22
CA GLN A 116 3.93 -11.28 -11.73
C GLN A 116 4.65 -10.35 -10.74
N PRO A 117 5.09 -10.86 -9.57
CA PRO A 117 5.71 -10.02 -8.54
C PRO A 117 7.00 -9.33 -9.02
N GLU A 118 7.75 -9.94 -9.92
CA GLU A 118 8.98 -9.35 -10.48
C GLU A 118 8.69 -8.08 -11.29
N LYS A 119 7.57 -8.06 -12.01
CA LYS A 119 7.14 -6.88 -12.78
C LYS A 119 6.75 -5.74 -11.85
N ALA A 120 6.02 -6.04 -10.78
CA ALA A 120 5.69 -5.06 -9.74
C ALA A 120 6.95 -4.50 -9.07
N LEU A 121 7.89 -5.37 -8.72
CA LEU A 121 9.16 -4.97 -8.09
C LEU A 121 10.01 -4.08 -9.01
N ARG A 122 10.02 -4.32 -10.31
CA ARG A 122 10.72 -3.43 -11.27
C ARG A 122 10.10 -2.04 -11.30
N GLU A 123 8.77 -1.94 -11.29
CA GLU A 123 8.08 -0.66 -11.22
C GLU A 123 8.33 0.06 -9.89
N ILE A 124 8.29 -0.66 -8.78
CA ILE A 124 8.63 -0.11 -7.46
C ILE A 124 10.05 0.46 -7.45
N ARG A 125 11.02 -0.32 -7.96
CA ARG A 125 12.42 0.13 -8.05
C ARG A 125 12.56 1.38 -8.92
N ARG A 126 11.84 1.44 -10.04
CA ARG A 126 11.88 2.58 -10.96
C ARG A 126 11.38 3.87 -10.30
N VAL A 127 10.25 3.81 -9.58
CA VAL A 127 9.64 5.00 -8.97
C VAL A 127 10.28 5.42 -7.65
N LEU A 128 11.04 4.52 -6.99
CA LEU A 128 11.82 4.86 -5.81
C LEU A 128 13.05 5.69 -6.17
N LYS A 129 13.35 6.69 -5.33
CA LYS A 129 14.65 7.37 -5.35
C LYS A 129 15.77 6.38 -5.02
N ASP A 130 17.02 6.72 -5.35
CA ASP A 130 18.20 5.85 -5.13
C ASP A 130 18.37 5.45 -3.67
N ASP A 131 18.07 6.35 -2.74
CA ASP A 131 18.08 6.13 -1.29
C ASP A 131 16.71 5.75 -0.72
N GLY A 132 15.76 5.44 -1.61
CA GLY A 132 14.39 5.11 -1.25
C GLY A 132 14.25 3.76 -0.54
N VAL A 133 13.16 3.60 0.20
CA VAL A 133 12.88 2.43 1.04
C VAL A 133 11.62 1.72 0.58
N LEU A 134 11.70 0.41 0.41
CA LEU A 134 10.54 -0.46 0.25
C LEU A 134 10.13 -1.06 1.59
N ILE A 135 8.88 -0.83 1.98
CA ILE A 135 8.25 -1.46 3.13
C ILE A 135 7.27 -2.50 2.61
N ALA A 136 7.62 -3.78 2.74
CA ALA A 136 6.78 -4.89 2.30
C ALA A 136 6.42 -5.78 3.48
N ARG A 137 5.15 -6.14 3.59
CA ARG A 137 4.66 -7.09 4.58
C ARG A 137 3.90 -8.21 3.89
N ALA A 138 4.24 -9.45 4.22
CA ALA A 138 3.44 -10.62 3.87
C ALA A 138 2.65 -11.10 5.08
N TRP A 139 1.37 -11.39 4.89
CA TRP A 139 0.53 -12.00 5.91
C TRP A 139 0.81 -13.50 5.99
N ARG A 140 1.88 -13.87 6.67
CA ARG A 140 2.13 -15.22 7.19
C ARG A 140 3.05 -15.11 8.39
N SER A 141 2.78 -15.91 9.40
CA SER A 141 3.74 -16.25 10.44
C SER A 141 4.92 -16.98 9.80
N CYS A 142 5.70 -16.31 8.98
CA CYS A 142 7.01 -16.78 8.60
C CYS A 142 7.99 -16.22 9.61
N ARG A 143 8.58 -17.07 10.40
CA ARG A 143 9.83 -16.76 11.08
C ARG A 143 10.76 -16.18 10.03
N LEU A 144 11.09 -14.93 10.18
CA LEU A 144 12.16 -14.32 9.42
C LEU A 144 13.44 -15.08 9.75
N ASN A 145 13.82 -15.98 8.90
CA ASN A 145 15.19 -16.49 8.91
C ASN A 145 16.08 -15.31 8.52
N ARG A 146 16.91 -14.87 9.45
CA ARG A 146 17.87 -13.78 9.30
C ARG A 146 19.01 -14.16 8.35
N SER A 147 18.70 -14.53 7.13
CA SER A 147 19.73 -14.76 6.12
C SER A 147 19.16 -14.57 4.72
N SER A 148 18.85 -13.34 4.40
CA SER A 148 18.72 -12.88 3.02
C SER A 148 18.91 -11.37 3.03
N SER A 149 20.15 -10.97 3.13
CA SER A 149 20.60 -9.67 2.65
C SER A 149 20.41 -9.67 1.14
N ILE A 150 19.52 -8.86 0.64
CA ILE A 150 19.51 -8.43 -0.76
C ILE A 150 19.55 -6.92 -0.75
#